data_5567f638e13a1d4b04721c6746371b4c
#
_entry.id   5567f638e13a1d4b04721c6746371b4c
#
_cell.length_a   1.000
_cell.length_b   1.000
_cell.length_c   1.000
_cell.angle_alpha   90.00
_cell.angle_beta   90.00
_cell.angle_gamma   90.00
#
_symmetry.space_group_name_H-M   'P 1'
#
loop_
_entity.id
_entity.type
_entity.pdbx_description
1 polymer ?
#
loop_
_entity_poly.entity_id
_entity_poly.type
_entity_poly.pdbx_seq_one_letter_code
_entity_poly.pdbx_strand_id
1 'polypeptide(L)'
;MSKLTHAWVKASLDQSDNERSKITEREKELYGASSIRQRCLINNLCAAGSVNYLEIGVNRGATLISAVMGNDCKAVGVENFKYDDRDPDKWAPEGHIHYNMKSQLEANIEKYDLHPETKIPGAITIVSEDFDKVNYNKHPKFNLCHFDVTPVNQNTYDDFFEKVLPAMTPESVVIFTSQSNAMHAEELNKSILRHQDKCDILYSELRVSGGLSDATKYYSGIRVIGFKKKAAAKVTPAKTTVTPKRT
;
A
#
# COMPACT_ATOMS: atom_id res chain seq x y z
N MET A 1 8.56 -8.85 15.34
CA MET A 1 7.38 -9.24 14.52
C MET A 1 6.44 -8.06 14.48
N SER A 2 5.91 -7.73 13.31
CA SER A 2 4.93 -6.66 13.15
C SER A 2 3.64 -6.97 13.93
N LYS A 3 3.03 -5.93 14.52
CA LYS A 3 1.77 -6.03 15.27
C LYS A 3 0.56 -5.57 14.42
N LEU A 4 0.61 -5.75 13.10
CA LEU A 4 -0.47 -5.37 12.18
C LEU A 4 -1.71 -6.25 12.38
N THR A 5 -2.28 -6.21 13.58
CA THR A 5 -3.52 -6.90 13.95
C THR A 5 -4.73 -6.08 13.53
N HIS A 6 -5.90 -6.71 13.47
CA HIS A 6 -7.17 -6.02 13.22
C HIS A 6 -7.40 -4.86 14.22
N ALA A 7 -7.08 -5.09 15.49
CA ALA A 7 -7.18 -4.04 16.52
C ALA A 7 -6.24 -2.86 16.24
N TRP A 8 -5.03 -3.13 15.76
CA TRP A 8 -4.08 -2.08 15.37
C TRP A 8 -4.58 -1.28 14.16
N VAL A 9 -5.12 -1.95 13.15
CA VAL A 9 -5.72 -1.29 11.98
C VAL A 9 -6.84 -0.36 12.42
N LYS A 10 -7.76 -0.83 13.28
CA LYS A 10 -8.85 -0.01 13.81
C LYS A 10 -8.33 1.20 14.59
N ALA A 11 -7.38 1.00 15.50
CA ALA A 11 -6.78 2.10 16.26
C ALA A 11 -6.07 3.12 15.35
N SER A 12 -5.41 2.65 14.28
CA SER A 12 -4.76 3.52 13.30
C SER A 12 -5.76 4.35 12.50
N LEU A 13 -6.91 3.79 12.16
CA LEU A 13 -8.02 4.51 11.53
C LEU A 13 -8.57 5.59 12.47
N ASP A 14 -8.89 5.24 13.71
CA ASP A 14 -9.42 6.18 14.72
C ASP A 14 -8.44 7.34 14.98
N GLN A 15 -7.13 7.07 14.99
CA GLN A 15 -6.11 8.11 15.13
C GLN A 15 -6.03 8.99 13.89
N SER A 16 -6.07 8.40 12.69
CA SER A 16 -5.98 9.16 11.44
C SER A 16 -7.18 10.07 11.21
N ASP A 17 -8.34 9.72 11.72
CA ASP A 17 -9.56 10.54 11.67
C ASP A 17 -9.39 11.87 12.43
N ASN A 18 -8.46 11.91 13.39
CA ASN A 18 -8.08 13.09 14.16
C ASN A 18 -6.71 13.63 13.74
N GLU A 19 -6.19 13.24 12.57
CA GLU A 19 -4.86 13.60 12.04
C GLU A 19 -3.70 13.33 13.02
N ARG A 20 -3.87 12.36 13.92
CA ARG A 20 -2.85 11.98 14.90
C ARG A 20 -1.92 10.94 14.31
N SER A 21 -0.65 11.29 14.24
CA SER A 21 0.44 10.40 13.79
C SER A 21 1.79 11.02 14.19
N LYS A 22 2.89 10.43 13.72
CA LYS A 22 4.22 10.99 13.92
C LYS A 22 4.65 11.97 12.81
N ILE A 23 3.84 12.15 11.75
CA ILE A 23 4.14 13.14 10.72
C ILE A 23 3.97 14.55 11.29
N THR A 24 4.83 15.46 10.85
CA THR A 24 4.79 16.88 11.25
C THR A 24 4.16 17.73 10.15
N GLU A 25 3.97 19.03 10.39
CA GLU A 25 3.46 19.96 9.37
C GLU A 25 4.29 19.91 8.08
N ARG A 26 5.59 19.66 8.19
CA ARG A 26 6.49 19.56 7.05
C ARG A 26 6.14 18.43 6.09
N GLU A 27 5.76 17.24 6.60
CA GLU A 27 5.33 16.12 5.76
C GLU A 27 3.91 16.34 5.24
N LYS A 28 3.08 17.07 5.98
CA LYS A 28 1.74 17.45 5.53
C LYS A 28 1.79 18.41 4.32
N GLU A 29 2.82 19.24 4.23
CA GLU A 29 3.04 20.17 3.10
C GLU A 29 3.56 19.47 1.84
N LEU A 30 4.02 18.21 1.91
CA LEU A 30 4.44 17.48 0.73
C LEU A 30 3.31 17.42 -0.31
N TYR A 31 3.62 17.89 -1.49
CA TYR A 31 2.67 17.80 -2.58
C TYR A 31 2.48 16.36 -3.04
N GLY A 32 1.24 15.93 -3.17
CA GLY A 32 0.89 14.57 -3.62
C GLY A 32 -0.60 14.33 -3.65
N ALA A 33 -1.02 13.31 -4.37
CA ALA A 33 -2.42 12.93 -4.54
C ALA A 33 -2.95 12.12 -3.33
N SER A 34 -2.70 12.59 -2.12
CA SER A 34 -3.16 11.92 -0.89
C SER A 34 -3.60 12.95 0.15
N SER A 35 -4.65 12.63 0.89
CA SER A 35 -5.08 13.47 2.02
C SER A 35 -4.13 13.32 3.21
N ILE A 36 -4.13 14.30 4.12
CA ILE A 36 -3.40 14.24 5.39
C ILE A 36 -3.86 13.02 6.19
N ARG A 37 -5.16 12.76 6.23
CA ARG A 37 -5.74 11.59 6.91
C ARG A 37 -5.16 10.27 6.39
N GLN A 38 -5.02 10.11 5.07
CA GLN A 38 -4.40 8.93 4.46
C GLN A 38 -2.93 8.78 4.85
N ARG A 39 -2.17 9.87 4.85
CA ARG A 39 -0.77 9.88 5.28
C ARG A 39 -0.62 9.52 6.76
N CYS A 40 -1.49 10.05 7.62
CA CYS A 40 -1.55 9.68 9.03
C CYS A 40 -1.87 8.18 9.22
N LEU A 41 -2.83 7.64 8.47
CA LEU A 41 -3.15 6.21 8.53
C LEU A 41 -1.95 5.34 8.17
N ILE A 42 -1.29 5.61 7.06
CA ILE A 42 -0.12 4.86 6.61
C ILE A 42 1.02 4.96 7.65
N ASN A 43 1.30 6.15 8.16
CA ASN A 43 2.29 6.36 9.21
C ASN A 43 1.97 5.56 10.48
N ASN A 44 0.72 5.58 10.94
CA ASN A 44 0.27 4.84 12.12
C ASN A 44 0.36 3.32 11.93
N LEU A 45 0.04 2.81 10.72
CA LEU A 45 0.20 1.40 10.39
C LEU A 45 1.69 1.00 10.40
N CYS A 46 2.57 1.85 9.89
CA CYS A 46 4.02 1.64 9.93
C CYS A 46 4.61 1.70 11.36
N ALA A 47 3.89 2.30 12.32
CA ALA A 47 4.29 2.32 13.73
C ALA A 47 4.06 0.98 14.48
N ALA A 48 3.54 -0.05 13.82
CA ALA A 48 3.27 -1.37 14.40
C ALA A 48 4.52 -2.18 14.80
N GLY A 49 5.71 -1.60 14.71
CA GLY A 49 7.02 -2.25 14.93
C GLY A 49 7.77 -2.38 13.62
N SER A 50 8.65 -3.38 13.48
CA SER A 50 9.40 -3.57 12.24
C SER A 50 8.47 -3.87 11.06
N VAL A 51 8.23 -2.86 10.23
CA VAL A 51 7.36 -2.94 9.07
C VAL A 51 8.20 -2.90 7.79
N ASN A 52 7.98 -3.89 6.93
CA ASN A 52 8.41 -3.85 5.54
C ASN A 52 7.22 -3.36 4.70
N TYR A 53 7.29 -2.12 4.29
CA TYR A 53 6.22 -1.43 3.57
C TYR A 53 6.47 -1.47 2.06
N LEU A 54 5.44 -1.77 1.30
CA LEU A 54 5.42 -1.67 -0.15
C LEU A 54 4.41 -0.60 -0.56
N GLU A 55 4.82 0.33 -1.41
CA GLU A 55 3.93 1.27 -2.07
C GLU A 55 4.00 1.08 -3.58
N ILE A 56 2.86 0.91 -4.21
CA ILE A 56 2.72 0.79 -5.66
C ILE A 56 1.90 1.98 -6.16
N GLY A 57 2.52 2.80 -7.01
CA GLY A 57 2.00 4.11 -7.37
C GLY A 57 2.51 5.18 -6.40
N VAL A 58 3.79 5.51 -6.47
CA VAL A 58 4.47 6.39 -5.50
C VAL A 58 4.27 7.87 -5.80
N ASN A 59 4.11 8.22 -7.08
CA ASN A 59 4.07 9.61 -7.51
C ASN A 59 5.31 10.39 -7.00
N ARG A 60 5.13 11.45 -6.22
CA ARG A 60 6.19 12.31 -5.63
C ARG A 60 6.59 11.90 -4.20
N GLY A 61 6.10 10.78 -3.71
CA GLY A 61 6.52 10.16 -2.46
C GLY A 61 5.85 10.68 -1.20
N ALA A 62 4.75 11.43 -1.29
CA ALA A 62 4.12 12.01 -0.10
C ALA A 62 3.69 10.95 0.93
N THR A 63 3.07 9.85 0.50
CA THR A 63 2.67 8.71 1.34
C THR A 63 3.85 7.85 1.74
N LEU A 64 4.79 7.60 0.83
CA LEU A 64 5.98 6.80 1.06
C LEU A 64 6.90 7.41 2.13
N ILE A 65 7.16 8.72 2.04
CA ILE A 65 7.95 9.47 3.03
C ILE A 65 7.19 9.50 4.36
N SER A 66 5.87 9.77 4.33
CA SER A 66 5.06 9.74 5.54
C SER A 66 5.12 8.39 6.26
N ALA A 67 5.18 7.28 5.53
CA ALA A 67 5.28 5.94 6.11
C ALA A 67 6.49 5.76 7.03
N VAL A 68 7.65 6.25 6.59
CA VAL A 68 8.93 6.05 7.31
C VAL A 68 9.19 7.08 8.41
N MET A 69 8.50 8.23 8.39
CA MET A 69 8.73 9.31 9.36
C MET A 69 8.49 8.84 10.80
N GLY A 70 9.56 8.88 11.61
CA GLY A 70 9.56 8.49 13.02
C GLY A 70 9.28 7.00 13.28
N ASN A 71 9.30 6.13 12.26
CA ASN A 71 8.99 4.70 12.34
C ASN A 71 10.21 3.83 12.07
N ASP A 72 10.27 2.65 12.70
CA ASP A 72 11.17 1.55 12.31
C ASP A 72 10.52 0.81 11.11
N CYS A 73 10.62 1.43 9.94
CA CYS A 73 9.97 0.99 8.72
C CYS A 73 10.96 1.02 7.56
N LYS A 74 11.03 -0.08 6.80
CA LYS A 74 11.70 -0.13 5.51
C LYS A 74 10.68 -0.10 4.40
N ALA A 75 10.84 0.83 3.47
CA ALA A 75 9.88 1.08 2.41
C ALA A 75 10.47 0.77 1.03
N VAL A 76 9.69 0.08 0.21
CA VAL A 76 9.96 -0.09 -1.22
C VAL A 76 8.82 0.59 -1.98
N GLY A 77 9.18 1.57 -2.79
CA GLY A 77 8.26 2.26 -3.69
C GLY A 77 8.42 1.74 -5.12
N VAL A 78 7.32 1.39 -5.76
CA VAL A 78 7.28 0.96 -7.17
C VAL A 78 6.52 1.99 -7.99
N GLU A 79 7.18 2.55 -8.99
CA GLU A 79 6.59 3.56 -9.89
C GLU A 79 7.22 3.43 -11.29
N ASN A 80 6.41 3.45 -12.32
CA ASN A 80 6.89 3.29 -13.69
C ASN A 80 7.29 4.61 -14.37
N PHE A 81 6.93 5.75 -13.80
CA PHE A 81 7.20 7.11 -14.30
C PHE A 81 6.78 7.37 -15.77
N LYS A 82 5.86 6.59 -16.30
CA LYS A 82 5.42 6.72 -17.70
C LYS A 82 4.83 8.08 -18.06
N TYR A 83 4.43 8.85 -17.04
CA TYR A 83 3.91 10.20 -17.26
C TYR A 83 5.01 11.23 -17.47
N ASP A 84 6.24 10.98 -17.00
CA ASP A 84 7.39 11.89 -17.17
C ASP A 84 7.87 11.96 -18.62
N ASP A 85 7.61 10.91 -19.42
CA ASP A 85 7.96 10.84 -20.83
C ASP A 85 6.96 11.58 -21.75
N ARG A 86 5.86 12.08 -21.19
CA ARG A 86 4.85 12.78 -21.98
C ARG A 86 5.26 14.24 -22.24
N ASP A 87 5.00 14.69 -23.46
CA ASP A 87 5.18 16.08 -23.87
C ASP A 87 4.34 17.02 -22.98
N PRO A 88 4.99 17.86 -22.14
CA PRO A 88 4.28 18.72 -21.20
C PRO A 88 3.33 19.68 -21.91
N ASP A 89 3.67 20.16 -23.12
CA ASP A 89 2.86 21.12 -23.87
C ASP A 89 1.55 20.49 -24.39
N LYS A 90 1.50 19.17 -24.50
CA LYS A 90 0.31 18.44 -24.96
C LYS A 90 -0.56 17.90 -23.84
N TRP A 91 0.05 17.58 -22.68
CA TRP A 91 -0.61 16.81 -21.64
C TRP A 91 -0.67 17.48 -20.28
N ALA A 92 0.00 18.64 -20.12
CA ALA A 92 0.00 19.40 -18.89
C ALA A 92 -0.69 20.75 -19.08
N PRO A 93 -2.02 20.83 -19.18
CA PRO A 93 -2.68 22.08 -18.92
C PRO A 93 -2.27 22.54 -17.53
N GLU A 94 -2.09 23.84 -17.33
CA GLU A 94 -1.60 24.45 -16.09
C GLU A 94 -2.17 23.79 -14.85
N GLY A 95 -1.30 23.23 -13.99
CA GLY A 95 -1.66 22.56 -12.76
C GLY A 95 -1.64 21.01 -12.78
N HIS A 96 -1.19 20.36 -13.85
CA HIS A 96 -1.10 18.90 -13.86
C HIS A 96 -0.02 18.36 -12.91
N ILE A 97 -0.47 17.46 -12.03
CA ILE A 97 0.30 16.89 -10.92
C ILE A 97 1.36 15.84 -11.35
N HIS A 98 1.42 15.48 -12.63
CA HIS A 98 2.22 14.35 -13.11
C HIS A 98 3.51 14.73 -13.86
N TYR A 99 3.91 16.02 -13.81
CA TYR A 99 5.12 16.48 -14.48
C TYR A 99 6.35 16.35 -13.55
N ASN A 100 7.47 15.87 -14.07
CA ASN A 100 8.73 15.69 -13.32
C ASN A 100 8.60 14.87 -12.02
N MET A 101 7.74 13.85 -12.01
CA MET A 101 7.48 13.04 -10.81
C MET A 101 8.76 12.40 -10.28
N LYS A 102 9.58 11.82 -11.15
CA LYS A 102 10.80 11.11 -10.75
C LYS A 102 11.80 12.05 -10.08
N SER A 103 12.13 13.17 -10.71
CA SER A 103 13.09 14.12 -10.14
C SER A 103 12.58 14.76 -8.85
N GLN A 104 11.27 14.99 -8.73
CA GLN A 104 10.67 15.50 -7.50
C GLN A 104 10.65 14.46 -6.39
N LEU A 105 10.38 13.19 -6.71
CA LEU A 105 10.48 12.10 -5.76
C LEU A 105 11.90 11.97 -5.21
N GLU A 106 12.91 11.95 -6.10
CA GLU A 106 14.32 11.86 -5.72
C GLU A 106 14.73 13.03 -4.81
N ALA A 107 14.37 14.26 -5.16
CA ALA A 107 14.64 15.44 -4.36
C ALA A 107 13.91 15.41 -3.00
N ASN A 108 12.68 14.91 -2.97
CA ASN A 108 11.94 14.75 -1.72
C ASN A 108 12.61 13.70 -0.83
N ILE A 109 12.99 12.55 -1.37
CA ILE A 109 13.67 11.50 -0.60
C ILE A 109 14.99 12.03 -0.04
N GLU A 110 15.82 12.66 -0.85
CA GLU A 110 17.09 13.24 -0.41
C GLU A 110 16.88 14.23 0.75
N LYS A 111 15.91 15.13 0.61
CA LYS A 111 15.57 16.12 1.64
C LYS A 111 15.20 15.49 2.97
N TYR A 112 14.53 14.33 2.95
CA TYR A 112 14.03 13.66 4.16
C TYR A 112 14.98 12.57 4.67
N ASP A 113 15.75 11.91 3.81
CA ASP A 113 16.76 10.91 4.19
C ASP A 113 17.89 11.54 5.03
N LEU A 114 18.22 12.80 4.76
CA LEU A 114 19.18 13.60 5.52
C LEU A 114 18.59 14.19 6.82
N HIS A 115 17.29 13.98 7.09
CA HIS A 115 16.65 14.59 8.25
C HIS A 115 16.88 13.76 9.51
N PRO A 116 17.25 14.37 10.66
CA PRO A 116 17.58 13.63 11.90
C PRO A 116 16.39 12.87 12.50
N GLU A 117 15.15 13.15 12.07
CA GLU A 117 13.95 12.44 12.50
C GLU A 117 13.65 11.19 11.66
N THR A 118 14.21 11.07 10.44
CA THR A 118 14.27 9.81 9.71
C THR A 118 15.37 8.97 10.37
N LYS A 119 15.00 8.18 11.35
CA LYS A 119 15.95 7.43 12.19
C LYS A 119 16.77 6.38 11.44
N ILE A 120 16.49 6.13 10.16
CA ILE A 120 17.13 5.07 9.37
C ILE A 120 17.52 5.63 8.00
N PRO A 121 18.76 6.11 7.82
CA PRO A 121 19.29 6.41 6.49
C PRO A 121 19.13 5.21 5.55
N GLY A 122 18.66 5.44 4.33
CA GLY A 122 18.41 4.37 3.36
C GLY A 122 17.14 3.53 3.66
N ALA A 123 16.17 4.08 4.39
CA ALA A 123 14.89 3.41 4.66
C ALA A 123 14.03 3.21 3.42
N ILE A 124 14.23 4.02 2.37
CA ILE A 124 13.44 4.02 1.14
C ILE A 124 14.25 3.48 -0.03
N THR A 125 13.67 2.53 -0.77
CA THR A 125 14.20 2.02 -2.04
C THR A 125 13.15 2.25 -3.12
N ILE A 126 13.55 2.80 -4.29
CA ILE A 126 12.68 3.00 -5.44
C ILE A 126 12.99 1.99 -6.53
N VAL A 127 11.94 1.37 -7.06
CA VAL A 127 11.96 0.46 -8.21
C VAL A 127 11.21 1.15 -9.36
N SER A 128 11.95 1.53 -10.40
CA SER A 128 11.40 2.20 -11.59
C SER A 128 10.93 1.17 -12.60
N GLU A 129 9.75 0.58 -12.38
CA GLU A 129 9.19 -0.46 -13.25
C GLU A 129 7.67 -0.56 -13.12
N ASP A 130 7.00 -1.16 -14.10
CA ASP A 130 5.59 -1.57 -13.98
C ASP A 130 5.44 -2.59 -12.85
N PHE A 131 4.46 -2.41 -11.97
CA PHE A 131 4.30 -3.24 -10.78
C PHE A 131 4.12 -4.73 -11.10
N ASP A 132 3.53 -5.05 -12.25
CA ASP A 132 3.29 -6.41 -12.71
C ASP A 132 4.54 -7.11 -13.30
N LYS A 133 5.64 -6.36 -13.49
CA LYS A 133 6.94 -6.86 -13.98
C LYS A 133 8.01 -6.94 -12.89
N VAL A 134 7.78 -6.33 -11.74
CA VAL A 134 8.75 -6.30 -10.64
C VAL A 134 9.03 -7.71 -10.11
N ASN A 135 10.31 -8.03 -9.93
CA ASN A 135 10.71 -9.25 -9.24
C ASN A 135 10.72 -9.04 -7.71
N TYR A 136 9.57 -9.18 -7.09
CA TYR A 136 9.40 -8.98 -5.64
C TYR A 136 10.20 -9.96 -4.77
N ASN A 137 10.68 -11.09 -5.30
CA ASN A 137 11.51 -12.04 -4.56
C ASN A 137 12.91 -11.52 -4.21
N LYS A 138 13.33 -10.40 -4.82
CA LYS A 138 14.58 -9.71 -4.49
C LYS A 138 14.47 -8.86 -3.22
N HIS A 139 13.27 -8.70 -2.69
CA HIS A 139 12.99 -7.90 -1.50
C HIS A 139 12.57 -8.78 -0.32
N PRO A 140 12.73 -8.30 0.93
CA PRO A 140 12.10 -8.94 2.09
C PRO A 140 10.59 -9.04 1.89
N LYS A 141 9.96 -10.07 2.51
CA LYS A 141 8.50 -10.16 2.49
C LYS A 141 7.89 -8.93 3.15
N PHE A 142 6.86 -8.38 2.49
CA PHE A 142 6.15 -7.20 2.97
C PHE A 142 5.02 -7.60 3.91
N ASN A 143 4.75 -6.77 4.91
CA ASN A 143 3.63 -6.96 5.82
C ASN A 143 2.60 -5.83 5.76
N LEU A 144 2.92 -4.74 5.08
CA LEU A 144 2.01 -3.65 4.75
C LEU A 144 2.20 -3.27 3.28
N CYS A 145 1.10 -3.11 2.54
CA CYS A 145 1.13 -2.60 1.18
C CYS A 145 0.09 -1.49 0.99
N HIS A 146 0.47 -0.43 0.29
CA HIS A 146 -0.43 0.57 -0.26
C HIS A 146 -0.43 0.45 -1.78
N PHE A 147 -1.58 0.19 -2.36
CA PHE A 147 -1.78 0.08 -3.79
C PHE A 147 -2.60 1.27 -4.28
N ASP A 148 -1.92 2.23 -4.89
CA ASP A 148 -2.48 3.49 -5.40
C ASP A 148 -2.28 3.61 -6.91
N VAL A 149 -2.74 2.60 -7.63
CA VAL A 149 -2.69 2.58 -9.09
C VAL A 149 -4.08 2.80 -9.65
N THR A 150 -4.21 3.76 -10.56
CA THR A 150 -5.43 3.90 -11.37
C THR A 150 -5.52 2.69 -12.30
N PRO A 151 -6.56 1.86 -12.20
CA PRO A 151 -6.71 0.70 -13.05
C PRO A 151 -6.72 1.09 -14.53
N VAL A 152 -5.84 0.49 -15.30
CA VAL A 152 -5.75 0.70 -16.76
C VAL A 152 -6.57 -0.33 -17.54
N ASN A 153 -6.94 -1.43 -16.89
CA ASN A 153 -7.79 -2.49 -17.42
C ASN A 153 -8.44 -3.27 -16.26
N GLN A 154 -9.36 -4.16 -16.60
CA GLN A 154 -10.10 -4.99 -15.66
C GLN A 154 -9.25 -5.99 -14.86
N ASN A 155 -8.01 -6.28 -15.30
CA ASN A 155 -7.14 -7.26 -14.66
C ASN A 155 -6.19 -6.64 -13.63
N THR A 156 -6.12 -5.30 -13.54
CA THR A 156 -5.14 -4.61 -12.67
C THR A 156 -5.16 -5.12 -11.21
N TYR A 157 -6.33 -5.37 -10.66
CA TYR A 157 -6.44 -5.89 -9.29
C TYR A 157 -6.15 -7.40 -9.19
N ASP A 158 -6.49 -8.18 -10.23
CA ASP A 158 -6.12 -9.60 -10.27
C ASP A 158 -4.60 -9.76 -10.40
N ASP A 159 -3.95 -8.93 -11.21
CA ASP A 159 -2.48 -8.88 -11.29
C ASP A 159 -1.84 -8.57 -9.92
N PHE A 160 -2.46 -7.71 -9.09
CA PHE A 160 -2.02 -7.51 -7.72
C PHE A 160 -2.07 -8.82 -6.90
N PHE A 161 -3.21 -9.51 -6.92
CA PHE A 161 -3.38 -10.76 -6.16
C PHE A 161 -2.47 -11.89 -6.65
N GLU A 162 -2.15 -11.92 -7.94
CA GLU A 162 -1.31 -12.96 -8.53
C GLU A 162 0.18 -12.68 -8.34
N LYS A 163 0.62 -11.43 -8.49
CA LYS A 163 2.05 -11.07 -8.57
C LYS A 163 2.59 -10.45 -7.29
N VAL A 164 1.80 -9.63 -6.60
CA VAL A 164 2.25 -8.91 -5.40
C VAL A 164 1.95 -9.71 -4.13
N LEU A 165 0.75 -10.31 -4.03
CA LEU A 165 0.35 -11.06 -2.85
C LEU A 165 1.35 -12.18 -2.45
N PRO A 166 1.98 -12.92 -3.38
CA PRO A 166 3.00 -13.91 -3.01
C PRO A 166 4.22 -13.32 -2.29
N ALA A 167 4.47 -12.00 -2.44
CA ALA A 167 5.55 -11.30 -1.76
C ALA A 167 5.13 -10.77 -0.37
N MET A 168 3.86 -10.87 -0.01
CA MET A 168 3.37 -10.48 1.31
C MET A 168 3.59 -11.58 2.34
N THR A 169 3.68 -11.18 3.61
CA THR A 169 3.66 -12.13 4.73
C THR A 169 2.24 -12.62 4.99
N PRO A 170 2.05 -13.80 5.62
CA PRO A 170 0.76 -14.12 6.25
C PRO A 170 0.37 -13.01 7.24
N GLU A 171 -0.92 -12.73 7.35
CA GLU A 171 -1.44 -11.70 8.27
C GLU A 171 -0.98 -10.26 7.89
N SER A 172 -0.67 -10.02 6.62
CA SER A 172 -0.37 -8.68 6.09
C SER A 172 -1.64 -7.85 5.89
N VAL A 173 -1.44 -6.54 5.77
CA VAL A 173 -2.50 -5.57 5.49
C VAL A 173 -2.22 -4.91 4.15
N VAL A 174 -3.27 -4.71 3.35
CA VAL A 174 -3.22 -3.98 2.10
C VAL A 174 -4.26 -2.86 2.10
N ILE A 175 -3.82 -1.69 1.67
CA ILE A 175 -4.65 -0.51 1.48
C ILE A 175 -4.78 -0.30 -0.03
N PHE A 176 -6.00 -0.30 -0.53
CA PHE A 176 -6.31 0.13 -1.89
C PHE A 176 -6.90 1.53 -1.84
N THR A 177 -6.38 2.41 -2.65
CA THR A 177 -6.91 3.75 -2.91
C THR A 177 -7.40 3.87 -4.36
N SER A 178 -7.65 5.08 -4.85
CA SER A 178 -8.21 5.29 -6.20
C SER A 178 -9.62 4.68 -6.41
N GLN A 179 -10.44 4.67 -5.35
CA GLN A 179 -11.79 4.13 -5.33
C GLN A 179 -12.89 5.18 -5.59
N SER A 180 -12.52 6.36 -6.13
CA SER A 180 -13.47 7.45 -6.45
C SER A 180 -14.36 7.15 -7.65
N ASN A 181 -13.96 6.19 -8.50
CA ASN A 181 -14.73 5.74 -9.66
C ASN A 181 -15.47 4.45 -9.30
N ALA A 182 -16.79 4.46 -9.48
CA ALA A 182 -17.64 3.28 -9.19
C ALA A 182 -17.17 2.02 -9.94
N MET A 183 -16.70 2.16 -11.17
CA MET A 183 -16.17 1.04 -11.96
C MET A 183 -14.92 0.44 -11.31
N HIS A 184 -13.97 1.27 -10.84
CA HIS A 184 -12.77 0.78 -10.14
C HIS A 184 -13.13 0.09 -8.83
N ALA A 185 -14.07 0.63 -8.08
CA ALA A 185 -14.56 0.03 -6.84
C ALA A 185 -15.24 -1.33 -7.09
N GLU A 186 -16.00 -1.45 -8.18
CA GLU A 186 -16.64 -2.70 -8.59
C GLU A 186 -15.62 -3.76 -9.01
N GLU A 187 -14.61 -3.40 -9.82
CA GLU A 187 -13.55 -4.33 -10.23
C GLU A 187 -12.73 -4.81 -9.03
N LEU A 188 -12.38 -3.93 -8.10
CA LEU A 188 -11.74 -4.36 -6.85
C LEU A 188 -12.63 -5.31 -6.04
N ASN A 189 -13.94 -5.05 -5.95
CA ASN A 189 -14.87 -5.94 -5.28
C ASN A 189 -14.90 -7.33 -5.92
N LYS A 190 -14.94 -7.40 -7.24
CA LYS A 190 -14.91 -8.68 -7.98
C LYS A 190 -13.61 -9.45 -7.69
N SER A 191 -12.46 -8.77 -7.68
CA SER A 191 -11.17 -9.38 -7.35
C SER A 191 -11.12 -9.85 -5.90
N ILE A 192 -11.58 -9.07 -4.94
CA ILE A 192 -11.64 -9.48 -3.52
C ILE A 192 -12.55 -10.71 -3.36
N LEU A 193 -13.69 -10.76 -4.02
CA LEU A 193 -14.61 -11.91 -3.96
C LEU A 193 -13.96 -13.19 -4.50
N ARG A 194 -13.16 -13.11 -5.58
CA ARG A 194 -12.40 -14.26 -6.09
C ARG A 194 -11.36 -14.79 -5.08
N HIS A 195 -10.92 -13.94 -4.15
CA HIS A 195 -9.88 -14.26 -3.16
C HIS A 195 -10.39 -14.18 -1.71
N GLN A 196 -11.71 -14.27 -1.49
CA GLN A 196 -12.34 -14.15 -0.16
C GLN A 196 -11.91 -15.23 0.85
N ASP A 197 -11.39 -16.35 0.38
CA ASP A 197 -10.79 -17.39 1.21
C ASP A 197 -9.46 -16.93 1.84
N LYS A 198 -8.81 -15.93 1.26
CA LYS A 198 -7.47 -15.43 1.65
C LYS A 198 -7.51 -14.14 2.44
N CYS A 199 -8.58 -13.35 2.33
CA CYS A 199 -8.62 -12.01 2.94
C CYS A 199 -9.98 -11.66 3.54
N ASP A 200 -9.97 -10.69 4.47
CA ASP A 200 -11.14 -10.04 5.04
C ASP A 200 -11.08 -8.53 4.77
N ILE A 201 -12.23 -7.92 4.50
CA ILE A 201 -12.34 -6.46 4.44
C ILE A 201 -12.36 -5.95 5.88
N LEU A 202 -11.36 -5.15 6.25
CA LEU A 202 -11.23 -4.56 7.58
C LEU A 202 -11.88 -3.18 7.65
N TYR A 203 -11.83 -2.43 6.54
CA TYR A 203 -12.44 -1.10 6.42
C TYR A 203 -12.73 -0.78 4.96
N SER A 204 -13.78 0.01 4.74
CA SER A 204 -14.16 0.50 3.41
C SER A 204 -14.84 1.85 3.53
N GLU A 205 -14.30 2.84 2.84
CA GLU A 205 -14.92 4.14 2.61
C GLU A 205 -14.85 4.43 1.12
N LEU A 206 -15.99 4.32 0.44
CA LEU A 206 -16.10 4.61 -0.99
C LEU A 206 -16.46 6.09 -1.16
N ARG A 207 -15.74 6.77 -2.06
CA ARG A 207 -16.01 8.15 -2.40
C ARG A 207 -16.60 8.22 -3.81
N VAL A 208 -17.89 8.41 -3.90
CA VAL A 208 -18.61 8.36 -5.20
C VAL A 208 -18.59 9.69 -5.95
N SER A 209 -18.23 10.80 -5.32
CA SER A 209 -18.02 12.10 -6.01
C SER A 209 -17.55 13.18 -5.05
N GLY A 210 -16.86 14.17 -5.56
CA GLY A 210 -16.55 15.40 -4.84
C GLY A 210 -15.06 15.75 -4.92
N GLY A 211 -14.81 16.96 -5.32
CA GLY A 211 -13.49 17.50 -5.61
C GLY A 211 -12.46 17.32 -4.49
N LEU A 212 -11.25 17.65 -4.81
CA LEU A 212 -10.02 17.61 -4.01
C LEU A 212 -10.07 18.32 -2.65
N SER A 213 -11.17 19.03 -2.33
CA SER A 213 -11.24 20.03 -1.26
C SER A 213 -11.63 19.50 0.12
N ASP A 214 -11.97 18.21 0.26
CA ASP A 214 -12.34 17.70 1.59
C ASP A 214 -11.15 16.99 2.24
N ALA A 215 -10.32 17.78 2.94
CA ALA A 215 -9.14 17.29 3.67
C ALA A 215 -9.51 16.31 4.81
N THR A 216 -10.78 16.24 5.19
CA THR A 216 -11.27 15.42 6.30
C THR A 216 -11.54 13.96 5.89
N LYS A 217 -11.48 13.64 4.59
CA LYS A 217 -11.78 12.30 4.05
C LYS A 217 -10.56 11.69 3.39
N TYR A 218 -10.60 10.36 3.19
CA TYR A 218 -9.60 9.71 2.38
C TYR A 218 -9.73 10.14 0.92
N TYR A 219 -8.64 10.64 0.38
CA TYR A 219 -8.57 11.04 -1.03
C TYR A 219 -8.93 9.84 -1.93
N SER A 220 -9.87 10.05 -2.85
CA SER A 220 -10.35 9.04 -3.80
C SER A 220 -10.92 7.73 -3.21
N GLY A 221 -11.31 7.71 -1.93
CA GLY A 221 -11.82 6.51 -1.26
C GLY A 221 -10.74 5.50 -0.90
N ILE A 222 -11.05 4.63 0.04
CA ILE A 222 -10.10 3.66 0.59
C ILE A 222 -10.77 2.32 0.88
N ARG A 223 -10.04 1.24 0.66
CA ARG A 223 -10.36 -0.09 1.15
C ARG A 223 -9.14 -0.72 1.81
N VAL A 224 -9.32 -1.19 3.04
CA VAL A 224 -8.29 -1.90 3.80
C VAL A 224 -8.69 -3.35 3.91
N ILE A 225 -7.80 -4.24 3.49
CA ILE A 225 -7.98 -5.69 3.63
C ILE A 225 -6.86 -6.29 4.46
N GLY A 226 -7.20 -7.31 5.25
CA GLY A 226 -6.24 -8.13 5.99
C GLY A 226 -6.17 -9.52 5.41
N PHE A 227 -4.97 -10.07 5.26
CA PHE A 227 -4.79 -11.44 4.77
C PHE A 227 -4.81 -12.44 5.90
N LYS A 228 -5.50 -13.56 5.65
CA LYS A 228 -5.66 -14.66 6.61
C LYS A 228 -4.42 -15.52 6.62
N LYS A 229 -4.03 -15.97 7.80
CA LYS A 229 -3.07 -17.07 7.93
C LYS A 229 -3.64 -18.31 7.28
N LYS A 230 -2.92 -18.94 6.33
CA LYS A 230 -3.34 -20.26 5.83
C LYS A 230 -3.57 -21.19 7.02
N ALA A 231 -4.79 -21.71 7.15
CA ALA A 231 -5.03 -22.79 8.09
C ALA A 231 -4.04 -23.92 7.80
N ALA A 232 -3.29 -24.36 8.80
CA ALA A 232 -2.41 -25.50 8.65
C ALA A 232 -3.23 -26.66 8.06
N ALA A 233 -2.78 -27.19 6.92
CA ALA A 233 -3.43 -28.35 6.33
C ALA A 233 -3.57 -29.42 7.43
N LYS A 234 -4.80 -29.82 7.75
CA LYS A 234 -5.02 -30.94 8.68
C LYS A 234 -4.27 -32.13 8.08
N VAL A 235 -3.15 -32.49 8.70
CA VAL A 235 -2.45 -33.74 8.38
C VAL A 235 -3.43 -34.87 8.72
N THR A 236 -4.10 -35.36 7.71
CA THR A 236 -4.92 -36.60 7.90
C THR A 236 -3.94 -37.70 8.27
N PRO A 237 -4.05 -38.29 9.46
CA PRO A 237 -3.13 -39.34 9.83
C PRO A 237 -3.22 -40.47 8.78
N ALA A 238 -2.06 -40.87 8.26
CA ALA A 238 -1.97 -41.96 7.30
C ALA A 238 -2.68 -43.17 7.90
N LYS A 239 -3.68 -43.73 7.20
CA LYS A 239 -4.32 -44.99 7.58
C LYS A 239 -3.23 -46.06 7.61
N THR A 240 -2.87 -46.47 8.82
CA THR A 240 -1.99 -47.61 9.03
C THR A 240 -2.75 -48.87 8.54
N THR A 241 -2.41 -49.32 7.35
CA THR A 241 -2.89 -50.60 6.83
C THR A 241 -2.17 -51.71 7.61
N VAL A 242 -2.87 -52.26 8.58
CA VAL A 242 -2.42 -53.49 9.26
C VAL A 242 -2.65 -54.65 8.30
N THR A 243 -1.56 -55.18 7.75
CA THR A 243 -1.59 -56.39 6.94
C THR A 243 -1.81 -57.58 7.91
N PRO A 244 -2.87 -58.39 7.76
CA PRO A 244 -3.05 -59.57 8.62
C PRO A 244 -1.97 -60.61 8.32
N LYS A 245 -1.25 -61.04 9.35
CA LYS A 245 -0.36 -62.22 9.28
C LYS A 245 -1.23 -63.45 9.01
N ARG A 246 -0.97 -64.10 7.87
CA ARG A 246 -1.47 -65.47 7.63
C ARG A 246 -0.71 -66.44 8.53
N THR A 247 -1.42 -67.14 9.36
CA THR A 247 -1.00 -68.39 10.05
C THR A 247 -1.19 -69.58 9.13
#